data_34930abdfe671a1a89f89c2ec466adf4
#
_entry.id   34930abdfe671a1a89f89c2ec466adf4
#
_cell.length_a   1.000
_cell.length_b   1.000
_cell.length_c   1.000
_cell.angle_alpha   90.00
_cell.angle_beta   90.00
_cell.angle_gamma   90.00
#
_symmetry.space_group_name_H-M   'P 1'
#
loop_
_entity.id
_entity.type
_entity.pdbx_description
1 polymer ?
#
loop_
_entity_poly.entity_id
_entity_poly.type
_entity_poly.pdbx_seq_one_letter_code
_entity_poly.pdbx_strand_id
1 'polypeptide(L)'
;KIVPLRKIITFMKRFKYSSNVLLYRRTDNSITYHSIFVRVRMQSKSVDLYSNFSVSLDKWDEGQKRVKPNTKVKGIRAKEINEVIANTQSFVEEYFDDCYFREVIPNLEELKQKYNSSSKREDGDVINFYDVYLEYIEESNVQRQWSKSTYETELRTRSKLMEVLPKITFATLTTFNLNKFTTALSS
;
A
#
# COMPACT_ATOMS: atom_id res chain seq x y z
N LYS A 1 32.22 27.84 -12.58
CA LYS A 1 31.13 28.78 -12.19
C LYS A 1 30.79 28.50 -10.75
N ILE A 2 31.16 29.43 -9.85
CA ILE A 2 30.89 29.32 -8.41
C ILE A 2 29.38 29.61 -8.24
N VAL A 3 28.61 28.63 -7.80
CA VAL A 3 27.19 28.82 -7.45
C VAL A 3 27.14 29.72 -6.20
N PRO A 4 26.44 30.87 -6.23
CA PRO A 4 26.43 31.75 -5.08
C PRO A 4 25.79 31.09 -3.85
N LEU A 5 26.49 31.15 -2.72
CA LEU A 5 26.09 30.58 -1.41
C LEU A 5 24.62 30.88 -1.01
N ARG A 6 24.04 32.01 -1.44
CA ARG A 6 22.64 32.35 -1.21
C ARG A 6 21.65 31.39 -1.89
N LYS A 7 22.00 30.77 -3.03
CA LYS A 7 21.15 29.76 -3.68
C LYS A 7 21.18 28.44 -2.91
N ILE A 8 22.32 28.10 -2.31
CA ILE A 8 22.47 26.86 -1.52
C ILE A 8 21.66 26.94 -0.21
N ILE A 9 21.67 28.12 0.46
CA ILE A 9 20.93 28.31 1.72
C ILE A 9 19.40 28.31 1.51
N THR A 10 18.91 28.77 0.36
CA THR A 10 17.48 28.76 0.04
C THR A 10 16.99 27.35 -0.26
N PHE A 11 17.83 26.46 -0.76
CA PHE A 11 17.51 25.07 -1.07
C PHE A 11 17.45 24.16 0.17
N MET A 12 18.06 24.56 1.29
CA MET A 12 18.08 23.78 2.53
C MET A 12 16.83 23.90 3.40
N LYS A 13 15.81 24.69 3.01
CA LYS A 13 14.55 24.76 3.73
C LYS A 13 13.63 23.62 3.25
N ARG A 14 13.33 22.66 4.15
CA ARG A 14 12.26 21.68 3.92
C ARG A 14 10.98 22.38 3.49
N PHE A 15 10.29 21.82 2.51
CA PHE A 15 9.01 22.35 2.07
C PHE A 15 8.00 22.31 3.21
N LYS A 16 7.33 23.45 3.46
CA LYS A 16 6.25 23.48 4.45
C LYS A 16 4.98 22.92 3.85
N TYR A 17 4.52 21.83 4.39
CA TYR A 17 3.24 21.21 4.09
C TYR A 17 2.53 20.79 5.37
N SER A 18 1.24 20.48 5.29
CA SER A 18 0.49 19.82 6.35
C SER A 18 -0.27 18.63 5.80
N SER A 19 -0.33 17.58 6.59
CA SER A 19 -1.06 16.34 6.31
C SER A 19 -2.05 16.10 7.44
N ASN A 20 -3.35 16.00 7.12
CA ASN A 20 -4.41 15.84 8.11
C ASN A 20 -5.37 14.74 7.70
N VAL A 21 -5.67 13.82 8.62
CA VAL A 21 -6.71 12.81 8.44
C VAL A 21 -8.07 13.43 8.69
N LEU A 22 -8.96 13.30 7.72
CA LEU A 22 -10.29 13.90 7.73
C LEU A 22 -11.36 12.89 7.31
N LEU A 23 -12.60 13.22 7.66
CA LEU A 23 -13.79 12.48 7.26
C LEU A 23 -14.61 13.30 6.26
N TYR A 24 -15.03 12.66 5.17
CA TYR A 24 -15.99 13.23 4.23
C TYR A 24 -17.33 12.52 4.36
N ARG A 25 -18.38 13.27 4.74
CA ARG A 25 -19.73 12.72 4.89
C ARG A 25 -20.31 12.32 3.53
N ARG A 26 -20.79 11.08 3.46
CA ARG A 26 -21.59 10.57 2.35
C ARG A 26 -22.91 10.04 2.89
N THR A 27 -23.99 10.26 2.17
CA THR A 27 -25.31 9.69 2.47
C THR A 27 -25.75 8.86 1.27
N ASP A 28 -26.03 7.60 1.48
CA ASP A 28 -26.55 6.67 0.49
C ASP A 28 -27.69 5.86 1.11
N ASN A 29 -28.86 5.85 0.44
CA ASN A 29 -30.05 5.13 0.90
C ASN A 29 -30.36 5.34 2.41
N SER A 30 -30.37 6.58 2.87
CA SER A 30 -30.62 6.99 4.27
C SER A 30 -29.52 6.56 5.27
N ILE A 31 -28.47 5.89 4.83
CA ILE A 31 -27.34 5.54 5.70
C ILE A 31 -26.22 6.56 5.49
N THR A 32 -25.75 7.17 6.57
CA THR A 32 -24.65 8.12 6.55
C THR A 32 -23.33 7.42 6.86
N TYR A 33 -22.38 7.53 5.95
CA TYR A 33 -21.01 7.07 6.13
C TYR A 33 -20.06 8.26 6.06
N HIS A 34 -18.86 8.05 6.57
CA HIS A 34 -17.81 9.03 6.50
C HIS A 34 -16.57 8.38 5.85
N SER A 35 -16.29 8.79 4.61
CA SER A 35 -15.07 8.33 3.93
C SER A 35 -13.84 8.94 4.59
N ILE A 36 -12.85 8.09 4.86
CA ILE A 36 -11.58 8.50 5.47
C ILE A 36 -10.61 8.92 4.35
N PHE A 37 -9.98 10.07 4.52
CA PHE A 37 -8.95 10.54 3.59
C PHE A 37 -7.90 11.38 4.31
N VAL A 38 -6.72 11.50 3.69
CA VAL A 38 -5.64 12.37 4.14
C VAL A 38 -5.60 13.59 3.23
N ARG A 39 -5.82 14.77 3.80
CA ARG A 39 -5.69 16.06 3.09
C ARG A 39 -4.29 16.58 3.24
N VAL A 40 -3.61 16.74 2.12
CA VAL A 40 -2.29 17.35 2.05
C VAL A 40 -2.42 18.77 1.52
N ARG A 41 -1.86 19.73 2.25
CA ARG A 41 -1.86 21.15 1.87
C ARG A 41 -0.44 21.65 1.76
N MET A 42 -0.16 22.37 0.70
CA MET A 42 1.10 23.07 0.48
C MET A 42 0.80 24.42 -0.17
N GLN A 43 1.19 25.48 0.48
CA GLN A 43 0.86 26.86 0.06
C GLN A 43 -0.68 27.03 -0.04
N SER A 44 -1.20 27.49 -1.18
CA SER A 44 -2.64 27.68 -1.44
C SER A 44 -3.33 26.45 -2.05
N LYS A 45 -2.60 25.36 -2.31
CA LYS A 45 -3.12 24.14 -2.96
C LYS A 45 -3.36 23.04 -1.94
N SER A 46 -4.32 22.16 -2.26
CA SER A 46 -4.55 20.94 -1.47
C SER A 46 -4.99 19.79 -2.37
N VAL A 47 -4.66 18.55 -1.94
CA VAL A 47 -5.16 17.32 -2.54
C VAL A 47 -5.67 16.39 -1.45
N ASP A 48 -6.64 15.56 -1.80
CA ASP A 48 -7.23 14.55 -0.93
C ASP A 48 -6.83 13.15 -1.43
N LEU A 49 -6.23 12.37 -0.54
CA LEU A 49 -5.80 10.98 -0.75
C LEU A 49 -6.78 10.07 0.00
N TYR A 50 -7.61 9.35 -0.71
CA TYR A 50 -8.67 8.52 -0.13
C TYR A 50 -8.15 7.15 0.26
N SER A 51 -8.49 6.70 1.47
CA SER A 51 -8.09 5.38 1.99
C SER A 51 -8.98 4.23 1.50
N ASN A 52 -10.03 4.52 0.70
CA ASN A 52 -11.08 3.58 0.29
C ASN A 52 -11.92 2.99 1.44
N PHE A 53 -11.70 3.42 2.67
CA PHE A 53 -12.52 3.04 3.83
C PHE A 53 -13.54 4.11 4.20
N SER A 54 -14.65 3.64 4.77
CA SER A 54 -15.70 4.50 5.32
C SER A 54 -16.02 4.02 6.73
N VAL A 55 -16.27 4.94 7.63
CA VAL A 55 -16.55 4.67 9.05
C VAL A 55 -17.80 5.43 9.50
N SER A 56 -18.54 4.90 10.47
CA SER A 56 -19.57 5.64 11.21
C SER A 56 -18.93 6.45 12.34
N LEU A 57 -19.52 7.59 12.69
CA LEU A 57 -18.95 8.51 13.70
C LEU A 57 -18.78 7.88 15.08
N ASP A 58 -19.68 6.97 15.47
CA ASP A 58 -19.59 6.23 16.73
C ASP A 58 -18.30 5.39 16.85
N LYS A 59 -17.75 4.93 15.73
CA LYS A 59 -16.51 4.15 15.65
C LYS A 59 -15.26 4.99 15.38
N TRP A 60 -15.40 6.28 15.21
CA TRP A 60 -14.31 7.20 14.96
C TRP A 60 -13.85 7.90 16.24
N ASP A 61 -12.54 8.02 16.42
CA ASP A 61 -11.89 8.82 17.45
C ASP A 61 -11.42 10.14 16.84
N GLU A 62 -12.17 11.20 17.08
CA GLU A 62 -11.89 12.51 16.52
C GLU A 62 -10.59 13.12 17.08
N GLY A 63 -10.27 12.82 18.35
CA GLY A 63 -9.05 13.33 19.00
C GLY A 63 -7.78 12.69 18.42
N GLN A 64 -7.83 11.40 18.14
CA GLN A 64 -6.70 10.65 17.62
C GLN A 64 -6.74 10.49 16.08
N LYS A 65 -7.80 10.96 15.42
CA LYS A 65 -8.00 10.88 13.97
C LYS A 65 -7.84 9.46 13.43
N ARG A 66 -8.47 8.50 14.12
CA ARG A 66 -8.40 7.07 13.79
C ARG A 66 -9.67 6.31 14.16
N VAL A 67 -9.80 5.09 13.67
CA VAL A 67 -10.87 4.17 14.07
C VAL A 67 -10.60 3.68 15.49
N LYS A 68 -11.64 3.72 16.36
CA LYS A 68 -11.54 3.26 17.76
C LYS A 68 -11.04 1.82 17.83
N PRO A 69 -10.12 1.50 18.78
CA PRO A 69 -9.61 0.15 18.95
C PRO A 69 -10.74 -0.85 19.25
N ASN A 70 -10.49 -2.12 18.95
CA ASN A 70 -11.43 -3.24 19.18
C ASN A 70 -12.76 -3.14 18.42
N THR A 71 -12.85 -2.26 17.41
CA THR A 71 -14.02 -2.17 16.53
C THR A 71 -13.79 -2.87 15.19
N LYS A 72 -14.89 -3.23 14.53
CA LYS A 72 -14.88 -3.70 13.14
C LYS A 72 -15.76 -2.80 12.28
N VAL A 73 -15.28 -2.48 11.09
CA VAL A 73 -16.01 -1.70 10.09
C VAL A 73 -16.17 -2.58 8.85
N LYS A 74 -17.40 -2.99 8.53
CA LYS A 74 -17.69 -3.94 7.41
C LYS A 74 -16.82 -5.21 7.48
N GLY A 75 -16.61 -5.78 8.67
CA GLY A 75 -15.80 -6.98 8.87
C GLY A 75 -14.29 -6.75 9.03
N ILE A 76 -13.78 -5.58 8.65
CA ILE A 76 -12.36 -5.22 8.72
C ILE A 76 -12.04 -4.68 10.12
N ARG A 77 -10.90 -5.07 10.68
CA ARG A 77 -10.49 -4.65 12.02
C ARG A 77 -10.00 -3.21 12.00
N ALA A 78 -10.26 -2.46 13.08
CA ALA A 78 -9.76 -1.10 13.27
C ALA A 78 -8.24 -0.97 13.05
N LYS A 79 -7.46 -1.98 13.47
CA LYS A 79 -6.01 -2.01 13.28
C LYS A 79 -5.63 -1.93 11.81
N GLU A 80 -6.25 -2.70 10.95
CA GLU A 80 -5.97 -2.75 9.51
C GLU A 80 -6.30 -1.41 8.83
N ILE A 81 -7.45 -0.80 9.21
CA ILE A 81 -7.83 0.52 8.68
C ILE A 81 -6.86 1.61 9.15
N ASN A 82 -6.47 1.58 10.43
CA ASN A 82 -5.54 2.55 11.00
C ASN A 82 -4.12 2.40 10.42
N GLU A 83 -3.73 1.20 10.05
CA GLU A 83 -2.48 0.92 9.35
C GLU A 83 -2.47 1.56 7.95
N VAL A 84 -3.57 1.45 7.19
CA VAL A 84 -3.70 2.12 5.89
C VAL A 84 -3.64 3.65 6.05
N ILE A 85 -4.26 4.21 7.10
CA ILE A 85 -4.16 5.64 7.39
C ILE A 85 -2.70 6.05 7.65
N ALA A 86 -1.99 5.30 8.49
CA ALA A 86 -0.59 5.55 8.82
C ALA A 86 0.30 5.43 7.57
N ASN A 87 0.13 4.38 6.76
CA ASN A 87 0.86 4.19 5.51
C ASN A 87 0.62 5.33 4.52
N THR A 88 -0.63 5.85 4.44
CA THR A 88 -0.91 7.02 3.61
C THR A 88 -0.16 8.27 4.09
N GLN A 89 -0.05 8.47 5.41
CA GLN A 89 0.73 9.59 5.96
C GLN A 89 2.22 9.43 5.71
N SER A 90 2.77 8.22 5.93
CA SER A 90 4.18 7.91 5.61
C SER A 90 4.49 8.10 4.13
N PHE A 91 3.60 7.68 3.24
CA PHE A 91 3.74 7.92 1.79
C PHE A 91 3.87 9.41 1.45
N VAL A 92 3.09 10.27 2.12
CA VAL A 92 3.20 11.72 1.95
C VAL A 92 4.56 12.23 2.42
N GLU A 93 5.02 11.79 3.59
CA GLU A 93 6.33 12.18 4.14
C GLU A 93 7.47 11.75 3.21
N GLU A 94 7.47 10.51 2.75
CA GLU A 94 8.45 9.97 1.81
C GLU A 94 8.48 10.74 0.49
N TYR A 95 7.32 11.13 -0.06
CA TYR A 95 7.26 11.93 -1.26
C TYR A 95 7.92 13.31 -1.10
N PHE A 96 7.65 14.00 0.01
CA PHE A 96 8.24 15.31 0.27
C PHE A 96 9.73 15.21 0.58
N ASP A 97 10.16 14.17 1.27
CA ASP A 97 11.58 13.89 1.53
C ASP A 97 12.32 13.54 0.22
N ASP A 98 11.74 12.71 -0.67
CA ASP A 98 12.30 12.44 -2.00
C ASP A 98 12.46 13.72 -2.83
N CYS A 99 11.44 14.58 -2.85
CA CYS A 99 11.52 15.87 -3.53
C CYS A 99 12.64 16.77 -2.95
N TYR A 100 12.79 16.75 -1.62
CA TYR A 100 13.85 17.49 -0.95
C TYR A 100 15.25 16.97 -1.33
N PHE A 101 15.46 15.65 -1.28
CA PHE A 101 16.74 15.02 -1.64
C PHE A 101 17.10 15.19 -3.11
N ARG A 102 16.11 15.17 -4.00
CA ARG A 102 16.30 15.37 -5.44
C ARG A 102 16.34 16.85 -5.85
N GLU A 103 16.20 17.74 -4.89
CA GLU A 103 16.18 19.20 -5.13
C GLU A 103 15.08 19.64 -6.14
N VAL A 104 13.91 18.96 -6.11
CA VAL A 104 12.76 19.30 -6.97
C VAL A 104 11.62 19.90 -6.14
N ILE A 105 10.86 20.80 -6.74
CA ILE A 105 9.69 21.41 -6.10
C ILE A 105 8.56 20.37 -6.08
N PRO A 106 7.96 20.05 -4.90
CA PRO A 106 6.86 19.10 -4.82
C PRO A 106 5.65 19.56 -5.63
N ASN A 107 5.00 18.61 -6.31
CA ASN A 107 3.76 18.83 -7.04
C ASN A 107 2.65 17.94 -6.45
N LEU A 108 1.60 18.58 -5.91
CA LEU A 108 0.51 17.85 -5.26
C LEU A 108 -0.31 16.97 -6.22
N GLU A 109 -0.41 17.36 -7.50
CA GLU A 109 -1.07 16.50 -8.50
C GLU A 109 -0.24 15.25 -8.80
N GLU A 110 1.09 15.39 -8.87
CA GLU A 110 2.00 14.25 -9.01
C GLU A 110 1.92 13.32 -7.77
N LEU A 111 1.91 13.89 -6.57
CA LEU A 111 1.70 13.14 -5.33
C LEU A 111 0.41 12.30 -5.42
N LYS A 112 -0.70 12.93 -5.83
CA LYS A 112 -1.99 12.26 -5.98
C LYS A 112 -1.97 11.16 -7.05
N GLN A 113 -1.32 11.41 -8.19
CA GLN A 113 -1.16 10.40 -9.25
C GLN A 113 -0.34 9.21 -8.77
N LYS A 114 0.78 9.44 -8.09
CA LYS A 114 1.62 8.38 -7.51
C LYS A 114 0.85 7.58 -6.46
N TYR A 115 0.11 8.26 -5.58
CA TYR A 115 -0.73 7.60 -4.57
C TYR A 115 -1.82 6.73 -5.22
N ASN A 116 -2.55 7.27 -6.19
CA ASN A 116 -3.59 6.51 -6.89
C ASN A 116 -3.02 5.34 -7.70
N SER A 117 -1.81 5.47 -8.21
CA SER A 117 -1.12 4.38 -8.92
C SER A 117 -0.64 3.30 -7.96
N SER A 118 -0.15 3.68 -6.77
CA SER A 118 0.22 2.73 -5.72
C SER A 118 -1.01 2.05 -5.09
N SER A 119 -2.07 2.81 -4.81
CA SER A 119 -3.32 2.25 -4.27
C SER A 119 -4.12 1.44 -5.31
N LYS A 120 -3.98 1.73 -6.62
CA LYS A 120 -4.51 0.86 -7.67
C LYS A 120 -3.71 -0.43 -7.82
N ARG A 121 -2.42 -0.42 -7.47
CA ARG A 121 -1.62 -1.65 -7.40
C ARG A 121 -2.07 -2.59 -6.29
N GLU A 122 -2.69 -2.08 -5.23
CA GLU A 122 -3.31 -2.94 -4.20
C GLU A 122 -4.70 -3.49 -4.61
N ASP A 123 -5.41 -2.83 -5.57
CA ASP A 123 -6.73 -3.29 -6.03
C ASP A 123 -6.71 -3.83 -7.48
N GLY A 124 -5.65 -3.60 -8.26
CA GLY A 124 -5.60 -3.92 -9.68
C GLY A 124 -4.37 -4.70 -10.18
N ASP A 125 -3.27 -4.66 -9.45
CA ASP A 125 -2.14 -5.58 -9.55
C ASP A 125 -1.79 -6.02 -8.12
N VAL A 126 -2.63 -6.83 -7.52
CA VAL A 126 -2.16 -7.80 -6.54
C VAL A 126 -1.08 -8.55 -7.30
N ILE A 127 0.20 -8.23 -7.00
CA ILE A 127 1.31 -9.05 -7.50
C ILE A 127 0.89 -10.47 -7.12
N ASN A 128 0.35 -11.16 -8.11
CA ASN A 128 -0.19 -12.48 -7.87
C ASN A 128 0.99 -13.34 -7.48
N PHE A 129 0.96 -13.86 -6.26
CA PHE A 129 2.04 -14.71 -5.76
C PHE A 129 2.45 -15.77 -6.81
N TYR A 130 1.49 -16.31 -7.54
CA TYR A 130 1.73 -17.34 -8.54
C TYR A 130 2.37 -16.83 -9.83
N ASP A 131 2.17 -15.58 -10.17
CA ASP A 131 2.80 -14.97 -11.34
C ASP A 131 4.28 -14.68 -11.04
N VAL A 132 4.57 -14.14 -9.85
CA VAL A 132 5.96 -13.96 -9.37
C VAL A 132 6.66 -15.31 -9.18
N TYR A 133 5.95 -16.32 -8.70
CA TYR A 133 6.52 -17.66 -8.55
C TYR A 133 6.84 -18.29 -9.91
N LEU A 134 6.01 -18.06 -10.93
CA LEU A 134 6.29 -18.50 -12.31
C LEU A 134 7.52 -17.79 -12.87
N GLU A 135 7.60 -16.46 -12.72
CA GLU A 135 8.76 -15.67 -13.14
C GLU A 135 10.05 -16.15 -12.47
N TYR A 136 10.01 -16.40 -11.16
CA TYR A 136 11.12 -17.01 -10.43
C TYR A 136 11.56 -18.38 -11.01
N ILE A 137 10.58 -19.25 -11.34
CA ILE A 137 10.86 -20.57 -11.95
C ILE A 137 11.57 -20.39 -13.30
N GLU A 138 11.07 -19.49 -14.14
CA GLU A 138 11.62 -19.22 -15.46
C GLU A 138 13.04 -18.63 -15.39
N GLU A 139 13.23 -17.59 -14.57
CA GLU A 139 14.54 -17.00 -14.35
C GLU A 139 15.54 -17.98 -13.75
N SER A 140 15.13 -18.74 -12.73
CA SER A 140 16.00 -19.74 -12.10
C SER A 140 16.37 -20.87 -13.05
N ASN A 141 15.46 -21.30 -13.93
CA ASN A 141 15.73 -22.30 -14.95
C ASN A 141 16.84 -21.81 -15.92
N VAL A 142 16.76 -20.55 -16.35
CA VAL A 142 17.78 -19.94 -17.24
C VAL A 142 19.11 -19.76 -16.50
N GLN A 143 19.10 -19.19 -15.30
CA GLN A 143 20.32 -18.84 -14.55
C GLN A 143 21.05 -20.09 -14.03
N ARG A 144 20.32 -21.09 -13.56
CA ARG A 144 20.87 -22.29 -12.91
C ARG A 144 20.93 -23.50 -13.84
N GLN A 145 20.48 -23.37 -15.08
CA GLN A 145 20.44 -24.44 -16.09
C GLN A 145 19.81 -25.72 -15.51
N TRP A 146 18.62 -25.59 -14.97
CA TRP A 146 17.93 -26.73 -14.38
C TRP A 146 17.73 -27.87 -15.37
N SER A 147 17.72 -29.10 -14.86
CA SER A 147 17.29 -30.24 -15.67
C SER A 147 15.81 -30.12 -16.03
N LYS A 148 15.39 -30.71 -17.14
CA LYS A 148 13.97 -30.74 -17.53
C LYS A 148 13.09 -31.29 -16.41
N SER A 149 13.55 -32.30 -15.70
CA SER A 149 12.82 -32.88 -14.55
C SER A 149 12.65 -31.88 -13.40
N THR A 150 13.69 -31.10 -13.06
CA THR A 150 13.61 -30.07 -12.03
C THR A 150 12.61 -28.99 -12.40
N TYR A 151 12.68 -28.48 -13.62
CA TYR A 151 11.76 -27.47 -14.12
C TYR A 151 10.29 -27.94 -14.08
N GLU A 152 10.01 -29.15 -14.56
CA GLU A 152 8.67 -29.73 -14.53
C GLU A 152 8.17 -29.96 -13.09
N THR A 153 9.06 -30.31 -12.16
CA THR A 153 8.72 -30.48 -10.74
C THR A 153 8.29 -29.15 -10.11
N GLU A 154 9.01 -28.05 -10.38
CA GLU A 154 8.65 -26.72 -9.89
C GLU A 154 7.31 -26.23 -10.45
N LEU A 155 7.04 -26.46 -11.74
CA LEU A 155 5.74 -26.15 -12.34
C LEU A 155 4.59 -26.95 -11.70
N ARG A 156 4.81 -28.23 -11.41
CA ARG A 156 3.81 -29.06 -10.72
C ARG A 156 3.59 -28.57 -9.28
N THR A 157 4.65 -28.21 -8.58
CA THR A 157 4.58 -27.64 -7.22
C THR A 157 3.76 -26.36 -7.22
N ARG A 158 4.00 -25.45 -8.18
CA ARG A 158 3.20 -24.22 -8.34
C ARG A 158 1.72 -24.54 -8.58
N SER A 159 1.43 -25.48 -9.50
CA SER A 159 0.05 -25.88 -9.81
C SER A 159 -0.66 -26.46 -8.58
N LYS A 160 0.01 -27.32 -7.83
CA LYS A 160 -0.53 -27.92 -6.62
C LYS A 160 -0.73 -26.88 -5.51
N LEU A 161 0.16 -25.91 -5.40
CA LEU A 161 0.04 -24.80 -4.46
C LEU A 161 -1.20 -23.93 -4.80
N MET A 162 -1.43 -23.64 -6.08
CA MET A 162 -2.64 -22.93 -6.53
C MET A 162 -3.93 -23.68 -6.18
N GLU A 163 -3.93 -25.00 -6.28
CA GLU A 163 -5.08 -25.84 -5.94
C GLU A 163 -5.40 -25.76 -4.42
N VAL A 164 -4.37 -25.87 -3.59
CA VAL A 164 -4.53 -25.94 -2.11
C VAL A 164 -4.72 -24.57 -1.48
N LEU A 165 -4.07 -23.53 -2.01
CA LEU A 165 -4.05 -22.17 -1.47
C LEU A 165 -4.35 -21.12 -2.54
N PRO A 166 -5.53 -21.17 -3.21
CA PRO A 166 -5.82 -20.36 -4.40
C PRO A 166 -5.78 -18.84 -4.18
N LYS A 167 -5.86 -18.37 -2.93
CA LYS A 167 -5.87 -16.94 -2.55
C LYS A 167 -4.66 -16.53 -1.73
N ILE A 168 -3.53 -17.22 -1.87
CA ILE A 168 -2.32 -16.86 -1.15
C ILE A 168 -1.74 -15.56 -1.71
N THR A 169 -1.26 -14.71 -0.81
CA THR A 169 -0.52 -13.49 -1.11
C THR A 169 0.78 -13.49 -0.32
N PHE A 170 1.73 -12.63 -0.66
CA PHE A 170 2.97 -12.49 0.12
C PHE A 170 2.69 -12.15 1.59
N ALA A 171 1.69 -11.34 1.86
CA ALA A 171 1.27 -10.98 3.23
C ALA A 171 0.65 -12.16 4.01
N THR A 172 0.04 -13.12 3.32
CA THR A 172 -0.60 -14.30 3.93
C THR A 172 0.28 -15.56 3.87
N LEU A 173 1.49 -15.44 3.32
CA LEU A 173 2.47 -16.53 3.29
C LEU A 173 3.04 -16.77 4.69
N THR A 174 2.36 -17.58 5.47
CA THR A 174 2.72 -17.91 6.87
C THR A 174 3.14 -19.36 6.99
N THR A 175 3.84 -19.70 8.08
CA THR A 175 4.19 -21.10 8.42
C THR A 175 2.95 -22.01 8.46
N PHE A 176 1.81 -21.49 8.94
CA PHE A 176 0.55 -22.24 8.96
C PHE A 176 0.09 -22.63 7.55
N ASN A 177 0.11 -21.69 6.60
CA ASN A 177 -0.28 -21.95 5.21
C ASN A 177 0.70 -22.90 4.52
N LEU A 178 2.00 -22.78 4.80
CA LEU A 178 3.01 -23.71 4.28
C LEU A 178 2.83 -25.13 4.84
N ASN A 179 2.55 -25.27 6.13
CA ASN A 179 2.25 -26.57 6.74
C ASN A 179 0.99 -27.21 6.15
N LYS A 180 -0.05 -26.44 5.88
CA LYS A 180 -1.25 -26.91 5.19
C LYS A 180 -0.91 -27.48 3.80
N PHE A 181 -0.03 -26.81 3.07
CA PHE A 181 0.43 -27.28 1.77
C PHE A 181 1.25 -28.56 1.87
N THR A 182 2.22 -28.65 2.79
CA THR A 182 3.03 -29.87 2.97
C THR A 182 2.19 -31.07 3.36
N THR A 183 1.17 -30.90 4.21
CA THR A 183 0.20 -31.93 4.56
C THR A 183 -0.58 -32.45 3.34
N ALA A 184 -1.02 -31.51 2.47
CA ALA A 184 -1.75 -31.85 1.25
C ALA A 184 -0.88 -32.53 0.17
N LEU A 185 0.45 -32.37 0.22
CA LEU A 185 1.38 -33.10 -0.66
C LEU A 185 1.64 -34.53 -0.20
N SER A 186 1.42 -34.83 1.09
CA SER A 186 1.68 -36.15 1.72
C SER A 186 0.45 -37.06 1.69
N SER A 187 -0.69 -36.53 1.23
CA SER A 187 -1.95 -37.28 1.06
C SER A 187 -2.21 -37.64 -0.38
#